data_6ea7ff54b9af93719e69dec12d4c86b0
#
_entry.id   6ea7ff54b9af93719e69dec12d4c86b0
#
_cell.length_a   1.000
_cell.length_b   1.000
_cell.length_c   1.000
_cell.angle_alpha   90.00
_cell.angle_beta   90.00
_cell.angle_gamma   90.00
#
_symmetry.space_group_name_H-M   'P 1'
#
loop_
_entity.id
_entity.type
_entity.pdbx_description
1 polymer ?
#
loop_
_entity_poly.entity_id
_entity_poly.type
_entity_poly.pdbx_seq_one_letter_code
_entity_poly.pdbx_strand_id
1 'polypeptide(L)'
;AQFYGKSQNYTQIPRKWYKKYGVKRGLRNEDKTGVLIGLTRIADVVGYKIDDEGRKCDAEGELYYRGISVEDMVSSSKNVKNLYEEASFLLLFGYLPTEADLHKYSARLKDGYELPGGFLENHILRYPGKNLMNQLQLGILALYNYDKNPDDTDVYKTLVKGIDIMAKMPSLVCYAYNAKQHYYGRESLVLHYPKREYSTAENILSMLRLDGSFTEEEAHLLDVMLLLHADHGGGTNSTFANVVVSSTDTDLYSSIASSIGALKGP
;
A
#
# COMPACT_ATOMS: atom_id res chain seq x y z
N ALA A 1 -12.90 19.59 30.92
CA ALA A 1 -12.34 18.84 32.04
C ALA A 1 -13.41 18.22 32.95
N GLN A 2 -14.44 18.99 33.39
CA GLN A 2 -15.47 18.51 34.33
C GLN A 2 -16.28 17.30 33.80
N PHE A 3 -16.73 17.34 32.53
CA PHE A 3 -17.48 16.22 31.91
C PHE A 3 -16.59 14.98 31.71
N TYR A 4 -15.32 15.16 31.35
CA TYR A 4 -14.36 14.08 31.20
C TYR A 4 -14.16 13.29 32.49
N GLY A 5 -13.95 13.97 33.65
CA GLY A 5 -13.80 13.30 34.94
C GLY A 5 -15.03 12.49 35.35
N LYS A 6 -16.24 12.99 35.08
CA LYS A 6 -17.47 12.25 35.33
C LYS A 6 -17.63 11.04 34.39
N SER A 7 -17.33 11.19 33.10
CA SER A 7 -17.51 10.11 32.14
C SER A 7 -16.63 8.89 32.39
N GLN A 8 -15.45 9.06 32.98
CA GLN A 8 -14.53 7.96 33.29
C GLN A 8 -15.16 6.89 34.19
N ASN A 9 -16.04 7.30 35.11
CA ASN A 9 -16.71 6.36 36.01
C ASN A 9 -17.76 5.48 35.29
N TYR A 10 -18.28 5.94 34.16
CA TYR A 10 -19.34 5.27 33.41
C TYR A 10 -18.86 4.54 32.16
N THR A 11 -17.64 4.81 31.69
CA THR A 11 -17.14 4.28 30.42
C THR A 11 -16.09 3.18 30.58
N GLN A 12 -15.67 2.86 31.81
CA GLN A 12 -14.66 1.82 32.05
C GLN A 12 -15.23 0.42 31.86
N ILE A 13 -14.58 -0.35 30.99
CA ILE A 13 -14.83 -1.79 30.84
C ILE A 13 -13.76 -2.57 31.60
N PRO A 14 -14.13 -3.31 32.69
CA PRO A 14 -13.17 -4.10 33.43
C PRO A 14 -12.47 -5.15 32.55
N ARG A 15 -11.14 -5.24 32.63
CA ARG A 15 -10.35 -6.18 31.81
C ARG A 15 -10.85 -7.62 31.85
N LYS A 16 -11.33 -8.08 33.02
CA LYS A 16 -11.89 -9.42 33.21
C LYS A 16 -13.10 -9.73 32.32
N TRP A 17 -13.80 -8.71 31.80
CA TRP A 17 -14.94 -8.91 30.95
C TRP A 17 -14.54 -9.38 29.55
N TYR A 18 -13.38 -8.98 29.03
CA TYR A 18 -12.86 -9.49 27.75
C TYR A 18 -12.77 -11.02 27.78
N LYS A 19 -12.20 -11.58 28.84
CA LYS A 19 -12.13 -13.03 29.03
C LYS A 19 -13.51 -13.66 29.25
N LYS A 20 -14.33 -13.03 30.10
CA LYS A 20 -15.68 -13.53 30.43
C LYS A 20 -16.58 -13.64 29.18
N TYR A 21 -16.49 -12.69 28.26
CA TYR A 21 -17.34 -12.65 27.05
C TYR A 21 -16.61 -13.15 25.79
N GLY A 22 -15.41 -13.69 25.91
CA GLY A 22 -14.63 -14.19 24.77
C GLY A 22 -14.23 -13.12 23.75
N VAL A 23 -14.20 -11.84 24.16
CA VAL A 23 -13.89 -10.71 23.27
C VAL A 23 -12.40 -10.47 23.23
N LYS A 24 -11.83 -10.36 22.03
CA LYS A 24 -10.42 -10.02 21.84
C LYS A 24 -10.18 -8.53 22.14
N ARG A 25 -9.02 -8.23 22.68
CA ARG A 25 -8.58 -6.85 22.88
C ARG A 25 -7.61 -6.46 21.76
N GLY A 26 -8.12 -5.84 20.73
CA GLY A 26 -7.37 -5.55 19.51
C GLY A 26 -7.19 -6.81 18.65
N LEU A 27 -6.13 -6.84 17.82
CA LEU A 27 -5.88 -7.87 16.82
C LEU A 27 -4.88 -8.94 17.30
N ARG A 28 -4.87 -9.24 18.62
CA ARG A 28 -3.98 -10.23 19.23
C ARG A 28 -4.75 -11.20 20.11
N ASN A 29 -4.34 -12.45 20.07
CA ASN A 29 -4.74 -13.49 21.02
C ASN A 29 -4.06 -13.28 22.39
N GLU A 30 -4.48 -14.03 23.42
CA GLU A 30 -3.87 -13.98 24.75
C GLU A 30 -2.38 -14.39 24.74
N ASP A 31 -2.00 -15.31 23.86
CA ASP A 31 -0.63 -15.79 23.62
C ASP A 31 0.22 -14.85 22.76
N LYS A 32 -0.31 -13.66 22.42
CA LYS A 32 0.29 -12.62 21.57
C LYS A 32 0.37 -12.97 20.08
N THR A 33 -0.14 -14.10 19.65
CA THR A 33 -0.27 -14.40 18.22
C THR A 33 -1.29 -13.48 17.56
N GLY A 34 -1.21 -13.32 16.25
CA GLY A 34 -2.17 -12.54 15.47
C GLY A 34 -3.55 -13.22 15.43
N VAL A 35 -4.61 -12.43 15.39
CA VAL A 35 -5.96 -12.94 15.11
C VAL A 35 -6.04 -13.30 13.63
N LEU A 36 -6.46 -14.54 13.33
CA LEU A 36 -6.69 -14.96 11.95
C LEU A 36 -7.99 -14.33 11.44
N ILE A 37 -7.91 -13.58 10.33
CA ILE A 37 -9.06 -12.91 9.73
C ILE A 37 -9.56 -13.61 8.46
N GLY A 38 -8.70 -14.37 7.78
CA GLY A 38 -9.05 -15.06 6.57
C GLY A 38 -7.87 -15.88 6.03
N LEU A 39 -8.04 -16.41 4.84
CA LEU A 39 -7.02 -17.14 4.11
C LEU A 39 -6.60 -16.35 2.87
N THR A 40 -5.31 -16.35 2.58
CA THR A 40 -4.74 -15.78 1.37
C THR A 40 -3.78 -16.77 0.70
N ARG A 41 -3.66 -16.66 -0.62
CA ARG A 41 -2.66 -17.36 -1.42
C ARG A 41 -1.74 -16.37 -2.16
N ILE A 42 -1.81 -15.09 -1.78
CA ILE A 42 -1.13 -14.00 -2.50
C ILE A 42 0.28 -13.86 -1.98
N ALA A 43 0.45 -13.67 -0.68
CA ALA A 43 1.76 -13.55 -0.06
C ALA A 43 1.79 -14.29 1.28
N ASP A 44 2.99 -14.76 1.65
CA ASP A 44 3.26 -15.41 2.92
C ASP A 44 4.56 -14.88 3.52
N VAL A 45 4.51 -14.57 4.82
CA VAL A 45 5.68 -14.13 5.59
C VAL A 45 5.94 -15.16 6.68
N VAL A 46 7.06 -15.84 6.56
CA VAL A 46 7.50 -16.86 7.54
C VAL A 46 8.51 -16.21 8.49
N GLY A 47 8.15 -16.03 9.75
CA GLY A 47 9.04 -15.50 10.80
C GLY A 47 9.23 -16.48 11.97
N TYR A 48 8.53 -17.63 11.94
CA TYR A 48 8.66 -18.70 12.90
C TYR A 48 8.10 -20.01 12.33
N LYS A 49 8.52 -21.12 12.91
CA LYS A 49 7.99 -22.47 12.60
C LYS A 49 7.37 -23.08 13.86
N ILE A 50 6.43 -23.99 13.69
CA ILE A 50 5.89 -24.79 14.78
C ILE A 50 6.59 -26.15 14.71
N ASP A 51 7.24 -26.57 15.80
CA ASP A 51 7.90 -27.87 15.91
C ASP A 51 6.88 -29.02 16.06
N ASP A 52 7.38 -30.25 16.02
CA ASP A 52 6.55 -31.45 16.14
C ASP A 52 5.84 -31.54 17.51
N GLU A 53 6.28 -30.77 18.51
CA GLU A 53 5.68 -30.70 19.84
C GLU A 53 4.69 -29.53 19.97
N GLY A 54 4.43 -28.81 18.86
CA GLY A 54 3.50 -27.68 18.82
C GLY A 54 4.07 -26.38 19.39
N ARG A 55 5.37 -26.28 19.61
CA ARG A 55 6.04 -25.08 20.17
C ARG A 55 6.50 -24.17 19.04
N LYS A 56 6.38 -22.87 19.28
CA LYS A 56 6.88 -21.84 18.37
C LYS A 56 8.40 -21.75 18.46
N CYS A 57 9.08 -22.00 17.34
CA CYS A 57 10.52 -21.86 17.18
C CYS A 57 10.82 -20.71 16.21
N ASP A 58 11.84 -19.92 16.47
CA ASP A 58 12.31 -18.89 15.57
C ASP A 58 12.78 -19.51 14.25
N ALA A 59 12.51 -18.84 13.15
CA ALA A 59 12.99 -19.19 11.82
C ALA A 59 13.58 -17.94 11.15
N GLU A 60 14.46 -18.14 10.17
CA GLU A 60 14.84 -17.04 9.29
C GLU A 60 13.60 -16.44 8.63
N GLY A 61 13.60 -15.12 8.48
CA GLY A 61 12.51 -14.43 7.81
C GLY A 61 12.48 -14.76 6.33
N GLU A 62 11.36 -15.27 5.85
CA GLU A 62 11.17 -15.59 4.43
C GLU A 62 9.90 -14.86 3.95
N LEU A 63 9.94 -14.37 2.71
CA LEU A 63 8.79 -13.74 2.05
C LEU A 63 8.54 -14.42 0.71
N TYR A 64 7.29 -14.81 0.51
CA TYR A 64 6.85 -15.47 -0.71
C TYR A 64 5.72 -14.70 -1.37
N TYR A 65 5.79 -14.53 -2.69
CA TYR A 65 4.71 -14.01 -3.53
C TYR A 65 4.18 -15.15 -4.42
N ARG A 66 2.92 -15.53 -4.23
CA ARG A 66 2.29 -16.65 -4.95
C ARG A 66 3.10 -17.96 -4.89
N GLY A 67 3.82 -18.17 -3.77
CA GLY A 67 4.68 -19.34 -3.56
C GLY A 67 6.09 -19.23 -4.15
N ILE A 68 6.45 -18.12 -4.76
CA ILE A 68 7.80 -17.83 -5.26
C ILE A 68 8.53 -17.02 -4.20
N SER A 69 9.77 -17.43 -3.86
CA SER A 69 10.63 -16.69 -2.93
C SER A 69 10.98 -15.32 -3.50
N VAL A 70 10.83 -14.28 -2.69
CA VAL A 70 11.25 -12.94 -3.07
C VAL A 70 12.76 -12.83 -3.25
N GLU A 71 13.54 -13.63 -2.51
CA GLU A 71 14.99 -13.74 -2.69
C GLU A 71 15.35 -14.28 -4.08
N ASP A 72 14.61 -15.30 -4.55
CA ASP A 72 14.81 -15.85 -5.91
C ASP A 72 14.45 -14.81 -6.98
N MET A 73 13.36 -14.03 -6.77
CA MET A 73 12.98 -12.94 -7.68
C MET A 73 14.09 -11.89 -7.78
N VAL A 74 14.65 -11.45 -6.65
CA VAL A 74 15.74 -10.47 -6.62
C VAL A 74 17.02 -11.05 -7.22
N SER A 75 17.38 -12.30 -6.90
CA SER A 75 18.61 -12.92 -7.38
C SER A 75 18.61 -13.17 -8.89
N SER A 76 17.46 -13.52 -9.45
CA SER A 76 17.30 -13.74 -10.90
C SER A 76 17.34 -12.44 -11.70
N SER A 77 17.20 -11.30 -11.03
CA SER A 77 16.96 -9.99 -11.64
C SER A 77 18.20 -9.13 -11.90
N LYS A 78 19.41 -9.66 -11.74
CA LYS A 78 20.68 -8.91 -11.75
C LYS A 78 20.87 -7.89 -12.89
N ASN A 79 20.01 -7.88 -13.90
CA ASN A 79 20.01 -6.91 -15.01
C ASN A 79 18.59 -6.60 -15.52
N VAL A 80 17.54 -6.91 -14.74
CA VAL A 80 16.15 -6.74 -15.19
C VAL A 80 15.60 -5.42 -14.65
N LYS A 81 15.08 -4.61 -15.53
CA LYS A 81 14.24 -3.43 -15.20
C LYS A 81 12.79 -3.89 -15.01
N ASN A 82 12.02 -3.15 -14.23
CA ASN A 82 10.60 -3.38 -13.98
C ASN A 82 10.29 -4.55 -13.01
N LEU A 83 11.10 -4.73 -11.98
CA LEU A 83 10.87 -5.75 -10.94
C LEU A 83 9.58 -5.52 -10.18
N TYR A 84 9.26 -4.26 -9.87
CA TYR A 84 8.01 -3.91 -9.23
C TYR A 84 6.81 -4.23 -10.13
N GLU A 85 6.91 -3.94 -11.42
CA GLU A 85 5.86 -4.27 -12.39
C GLU A 85 5.68 -5.79 -12.51
N GLU A 86 6.76 -6.57 -12.51
CA GLU A 86 6.70 -8.04 -12.52
C GLU A 86 6.06 -8.58 -11.23
N ALA A 87 6.50 -8.10 -10.06
CA ALA A 87 5.95 -8.50 -8.78
C ALA A 87 4.47 -8.13 -8.66
N SER A 88 4.10 -6.93 -9.04
CA SER A 88 2.70 -6.48 -9.01
C SER A 88 1.82 -7.27 -9.98
N PHE A 89 2.32 -7.65 -11.15
CA PHE A 89 1.64 -8.55 -12.06
C PHE A 89 1.43 -9.94 -11.41
N LEU A 90 2.49 -10.52 -10.85
CA LEU A 90 2.42 -11.81 -10.16
C LEU A 90 1.39 -11.80 -9.03
N LEU A 91 1.39 -10.77 -8.19
CA LEU A 91 0.45 -10.62 -7.08
C LEU A 91 -1.01 -10.53 -7.56
N LEU A 92 -1.27 -9.76 -8.61
CA LEU A 92 -2.62 -9.56 -9.17
C LEU A 92 -3.13 -10.79 -9.94
N PHE A 93 -2.31 -11.36 -10.81
CA PHE A 93 -2.76 -12.40 -11.77
C PHE A 93 -2.40 -13.83 -11.36
N GLY A 94 -1.45 -14.01 -10.42
CA GLY A 94 -1.15 -15.30 -9.83
C GLY A 94 -0.13 -16.16 -10.58
N TYR A 95 0.51 -15.64 -11.61
CA TYR A 95 1.58 -16.28 -12.38
C TYR A 95 2.61 -15.25 -12.84
N LEU A 96 3.84 -15.70 -13.13
CA LEU A 96 4.87 -14.82 -13.67
C LEU A 96 4.53 -14.40 -15.10
N PRO A 97 4.68 -13.11 -15.45
CA PRO A 97 4.40 -12.65 -16.79
C PRO A 97 5.41 -13.22 -17.80
N THR A 98 4.95 -13.48 -19.00
CA THR A 98 5.87 -13.55 -20.15
C THR A 98 6.39 -12.14 -20.46
N GLU A 99 7.48 -12.03 -21.22
CA GLU A 99 7.99 -10.73 -21.67
C GLU A 99 6.89 -9.88 -22.36
N ALA A 100 6.07 -10.52 -23.18
CA ALA A 100 4.96 -9.87 -23.85
C ALA A 100 3.86 -9.40 -22.88
N ASP A 101 3.57 -10.16 -21.84
CA ASP A 101 2.59 -9.78 -20.81
C ASP A 101 3.12 -8.62 -19.98
N LEU A 102 4.39 -8.70 -19.54
CA LEU A 102 5.04 -7.63 -18.79
C LEU A 102 5.07 -6.32 -19.59
N HIS A 103 5.40 -6.39 -20.87
CA HIS A 103 5.38 -5.20 -21.74
C HIS A 103 3.99 -4.57 -21.82
N LYS A 104 2.92 -5.37 -22.03
CA LYS A 104 1.54 -4.88 -22.08
C LYS A 104 1.09 -4.29 -20.74
N TYR A 105 1.43 -4.97 -19.64
CA TYR A 105 1.07 -4.53 -18.32
C TYR A 105 1.78 -3.23 -17.92
N SER A 106 3.10 -3.16 -18.17
CA SER A 106 3.87 -1.94 -17.93
C SER A 106 3.35 -0.77 -18.79
N ALA A 107 2.99 -1.02 -20.05
CA ALA A 107 2.36 0.02 -20.89
C ALA A 107 1.05 0.51 -20.29
N ARG A 108 0.23 -0.40 -19.75
CA ARG A 108 -1.03 -0.04 -19.07
C ARG A 108 -0.83 0.82 -17.82
N LEU A 109 0.19 0.52 -17.01
CA LEU A 109 0.56 1.36 -15.85
C LEU A 109 1.02 2.75 -16.31
N LYS A 110 1.88 2.80 -17.31
CA LYS A 110 2.40 4.06 -17.89
C LYS A 110 1.31 4.99 -18.43
N ASP A 111 0.24 4.43 -18.97
CA ASP A 111 -0.94 5.20 -19.41
C ASP A 111 -1.72 5.82 -18.25
N GLY A 112 -1.55 5.31 -17.03
CA GLY A 112 -2.26 5.74 -15.83
C GLY A 112 -1.47 6.63 -14.87
N TYR A 113 -0.21 6.96 -15.14
CA TYR A 113 0.67 7.71 -14.23
C TYR A 113 0.19 9.13 -13.91
N GLU A 114 -0.46 9.79 -14.85
CA GLU A 114 -0.94 11.15 -14.64
C GLU A 114 -2.18 11.21 -13.74
N LEU A 115 -2.22 12.22 -12.88
CA LEU A 115 -3.41 12.53 -12.10
C LEU A 115 -4.47 13.21 -12.97
N PRO A 116 -5.76 13.08 -12.62
CA PRO A 116 -6.82 13.79 -13.33
C PRO A 116 -6.62 15.30 -13.34
N GLY A 117 -7.12 15.98 -14.38
CA GLY A 117 -6.99 17.42 -14.51
C GLY A 117 -7.54 18.18 -13.28
N GLY A 118 -6.75 19.12 -12.77
CA GLY A 118 -7.07 19.91 -11.57
C GLY A 118 -6.89 19.16 -10.25
N PHE A 119 -6.54 17.86 -10.28
CA PHE A 119 -6.37 17.09 -9.05
C PHE A 119 -5.23 17.59 -8.19
N LEU A 120 -4.08 17.83 -8.81
CA LEU A 120 -2.87 18.31 -8.14
C LEU A 120 -3.14 19.61 -7.39
N GLU A 121 -3.72 20.58 -8.06
CA GLU A 121 -4.02 21.90 -7.52
C GLU A 121 -5.05 21.85 -6.38
N ASN A 122 -6.14 21.11 -6.60
CA ASN A 122 -7.29 21.13 -5.69
C ASN A 122 -7.11 20.23 -4.45
N HIS A 123 -6.40 19.10 -4.57
CA HIS A 123 -6.33 18.10 -3.51
C HIS A 123 -4.95 17.97 -2.85
N ILE A 124 -3.88 18.45 -3.49
CA ILE A 124 -2.54 18.35 -2.96
C ILE A 124 -1.97 19.73 -2.62
N LEU A 125 -1.89 20.65 -3.58
CA LEU A 125 -1.23 21.93 -3.39
C LEU A 125 -2.03 22.91 -2.52
N ARG A 126 -3.35 22.87 -2.62
CA ARG A 126 -4.22 23.78 -1.86
C ARG A 126 -4.20 23.53 -0.35
N TYR A 127 -4.08 22.25 0.05
CA TYR A 127 -4.09 21.84 1.45
C TYR A 127 -3.02 20.76 1.70
N PRO A 128 -1.72 21.12 1.65
CA PRO A 128 -0.66 20.16 1.87
C PRO A 128 -0.66 19.65 3.31
N GLY A 129 -0.58 18.33 3.45
CA GLY A 129 -0.58 17.67 4.76
C GLY A 129 0.82 17.54 5.36
N LYS A 130 0.94 17.72 6.70
CA LYS A 130 2.20 17.41 7.40
C LYS A 130 2.54 15.92 7.37
N ASN A 131 1.52 15.07 7.40
CA ASN A 131 1.67 13.61 7.39
C ASN A 131 1.33 13.07 6.00
N LEU A 132 2.31 12.42 5.36
CA LEU A 132 2.17 11.90 4.01
C LEU A 132 1.14 10.75 3.92
N MET A 133 1.05 9.90 4.93
CA MET A 133 0.06 8.81 4.92
C MET A 133 -1.37 9.34 4.94
N ASN A 134 -1.64 10.41 5.71
CA ASN A 134 -2.94 11.08 5.67
C ASN A 134 -3.19 11.73 4.31
N GLN A 135 -2.17 12.34 3.72
CA GLN A 135 -2.29 12.96 2.40
C GLN A 135 -2.58 11.92 1.32
N LEU A 136 -1.95 10.75 1.38
CA LEU A 136 -2.24 9.63 0.48
C LEU A 136 -3.66 9.10 0.66
N GLN A 137 -4.10 8.93 1.91
CA GLN A 137 -5.47 8.49 2.20
C GLN A 137 -6.50 9.46 1.62
N LEU A 138 -6.31 10.77 1.81
CA LEU A 138 -7.16 11.80 1.22
C LEU A 138 -7.11 11.79 -0.31
N GLY A 139 -5.92 11.60 -0.88
CA GLY A 139 -5.72 11.52 -2.33
C GLY A 139 -6.48 10.34 -2.95
N ILE A 140 -6.44 9.17 -2.33
CA ILE A 140 -7.19 8.00 -2.80
C ILE A 140 -8.69 8.27 -2.73
N LEU A 141 -9.20 8.78 -1.62
CA LEU A 141 -10.62 9.13 -1.51
C LEU A 141 -11.05 10.21 -2.52
N ALA A 142 -10.18 11.17 -2.82
CA ALA A 142 -10.49 12.19 -3.81
C ALA A 142 -10.60 11.63 -5.24
N LEU A 143 -9.85 10.56 -5.58
CA LEU A 143 -9.95 9.90 -6.88
C LEU A 143 -11.34 9.32 -7.16
N TYR A 144 -12.10 8.97 -6.12
CA TYR A 144 -13.50 8.55 -6.24
C TYR A 144 -14.33 9.52 -7.09
N ASN A 145 -14.15 10.83 -6.90
CA ASN A 145 -14.92 11.86 -7.60
C ASN A 145 -14.55 12.00 -9.09
N TYR A 146 -13.47 11.38 -9.52
CA TYR A 146 -13.02 11.39 -10.92
C TYR A 146 -13.33 10.09 -11.67
N ASP A 147 -13.85 9.07 -10.96
CA ASP A 147 -14.36 7.85 -11.56
C ASP A 147 -15.83 8.06 -11.98
N LYS A 148 -16.18 7.61 -13.18
CA LYS A 148 -17.57 7.71 -13.68
C LYS A 148 -18.53 6.74 -13.00
N ASN A 149 -18.03 5.62 -12.47
CA ASN A 149 -18.80 4.57 -11.83
C ASN A 149 -18.05 4.05 -10.59
N PRO A 150 -17.81 4.90 -9.57
CA PRO A 150 -16.94 4.55 -8.44
C PRO A 150 -17.49 3.39 -7.61
N ASP A 151 -18.81 3.28 -7.47
CA ASP A 151 -19.49 2.26 -6.67
C ASP A 151 -19.69 0.90 -7.39
N ASP A 152 -19.21 0.79 -8.63
CA ASP A 152 -19.31 -0.47 -9.36
C ASP A 152 -18.29 -1.48 -8.81
N THR A 153 -18.79 -2.54 -8.17
CA THR A 153 -18.01 -3.59 -7.50
C THR A 153 -17.81 -4.85 -8.36
N ASP A 154 -18.15 -4.80 -9.65
CA ASP A 154 -17.81 -5.89 -10.58
C ASP A 154 -16.30 -6.20 -10.50
N VAL A 155 -15.96 -7.49 -10.44
CA VAL A 155 -14.58 -7.95 -10.19
C VAL A 155 -13.60 -7.44 -11.25
N TYR A 156 -13.99 -7.48 -12.53
CA TYR A 156 -13.12 -7.01 -13.61
C TYR A 156 -12.93 -5.48 -13.54
N LYS A 157 -14.00 -4.73 -13.28
CA LYS A 157 -13.94 -3.28 -13.15
C LYS A 157 -13.15 -2.86 -11.90
N THR A 158 -13.31 -3.59 -10.79
CA THR A 158 -12.52 -3.38 -9.58
C THR A 158 -11.03 -3.61 -9.84
N LEU A 159 -10.67 -4.66 -10.60
CA LEU A 159 -9.28 -4.88 -11.02
C LEU A 159 -8.75 -3.71 -11.87
N VAL A 160 -9.53 -3.22 -12.83
CA VAL A 160 -9.13 -2.07 -13.66
C VAL A 160 -8.92 -0.82 -12.81
N LYS A 161 -9.86 -0.50 -11.89
CA LYS A 161 -9.73 0.61 -10.95
C LYS A 161 -8.49 0.46 -10.05
N GLY A 162 -8.23 -0.76 -9.56
CA GLY A 162 -7.04 -1.04 -8.73
C GLY A 162 -5.74 -0.78 -9.47
N ILE A 163 -5.64 -1.20 -10.74
CA ILE A 163 -4.49 -0.90 -11.61
C ILE A 163 -4.35 0.60 -11.84
N ASP A 164 -5.45 1.32 -12.06
CA ASP A 164 -5.45 2.78 -12.23
C ASP A 164 -4.99 3.52 -10.97
N ILE A 165 -5.44 3.10 -9.79
CA ILE A 165 -5.00 3.65 -8.51
C ILE A 165 -3.50 3.40 -8.33
N MET A 166 -3.06 2.16 -8.55
CA MET A 166 -1.65 1.77 -8.41
C MET A 166 -0.75 2.58 -9.34
N ALA A 167 -1.17 2.79 -10.60
CA ALA A 167 -0.45 3.61 -11.56
C ALA A 167 -0.29 5.07 -11.10
N LYS A 168 -1.29 5.63 -10.40
CA LYS A 168 -1.27 7.02 -9.90
C LYS A 168 -0.49 7.20 -8.60
N MET A 169 -0.17 6.11 -7.88
CA MET A 169 0.51 6.19 -6.58
C MET A 169 1.85 6.94 -6.63
N PRO A 170 2.75 6.74 -7.61
CA PRO A 170 3.98 7.51 -7.72
C PRO A 170 3.73 9.03 -7.76
N SER A 171 2.77 9.46 -8.58
CA SER A 171 2.41 10.88 -8.70
C SER A 171 1.82 11.43 -7.40
N LEU A 172 0.93 10.68 -6.74
CA LEU A 172 0.35 11.07 -5.46
C LEU A 172 1.42 11.23 -4.38
N VAL A 173 2.34 10.26 -4.26
CA VAL A 173 3.42 10.27 -3.27
C VAL A 173 4.37 11.44 -3.51
N CYS A 174 4.86 11.59 -4.74
CA CYS A 174 5.87 12.58 -5.08
C CYS A 174 5.32 14.00 -4.94
N TYR A 175 4.14 14.27 -5.47
CA TYR A 175 3.53 15.60 -5.34
C TYR A 175 3.16 15.94 -3.89
N ALA A 176 2.67 14.98 -3.11
CA ALA A 176 2.39 15.19 -1.69
C ALA A 176 3.68 15.50 -0.91
N TYR A 177 4.78 14.81 -1.23
CA TYR A 177 6.08 15.07 -0.63
C TYR A 177 6.61 16.45 -1.00
N ASN A 178 6.63 16.82 -2.29
CA ASN A 178 7.12 18.11 -2.75
C ASN A 178 6.27 19.26 -2.20
N ALA A 179 4.96 19.12 -2.16
CA ALA A 179 4.07 20.11 -1.52
C ALA A 179 4.34 20.26 -0.02
N LYS A 180 4.62 19.16 0.69
CA LYS A 180 5.01 19.20 2.10
C LYS A 180 6.34 19.91 2.30
N GLN A 181 7.36 19.60 1.50
CA GLN A 181 8.67 20.25 1.58
C GLN A 181 8.57 21.74 1.28
N HIS A 182 7.81 22.12 0.27
CA HIS A 182 7.56 23.53 -0.03
C HIS A 182 6.85 24.26 1.12
N TYR A 183 5.74 23.73 1.60
CA TYR A 183 4.90 24.44 2.57
C TYR A 183 5.49 24.44 3.98
N TYR A 184 6.03 23.33 4.44
CA TYR A 184 6.55 23.17 5.79
C TYR A 184 8.08 23.24 5.89
N GLY A 185 8.80 22.78 4.86
CA GLY A 185 10.25 22.84 4.76
C GLY A 185 10.78 24.16 4.22
N ARG A 186 9.91 25.01 3.63
CA ARG A 186 10.25 26.27 2.96
C ARG A 186 11.21 26.09 1.77
N GLU A 187 11.13 24.96 1.10
CA GLU A 187 11.87 24.68 -0.11
C GLU A 187 11.14 25.24 -1.34
N SER A 188 11.84 25.42 -2.43
CA SER A 188 11.20 25.78 -3.71
C SER A 188 10.32 24.65 -4.20
N LEU A 189 9.12 25.00 -4.68
CA LEU A 189 8.24 24.00 -5.28
C LEU A 189 8.72 23.70 -6.70
N VAL A 190 9.22 22.49 -6.89
CA VAL A 190 9.54 21.94 -8.22
C VAL A 190 8.67 20.71 -8.44
N LEU A 191 7.99 20.68 -9.57
CA LEU A 191 7.06 19.62 -9.94
C LEU A 191 7.49 19.04 -11.29
N HIS A 192 7.93 17.80 -11.28
CA HIS A 192 8.19 17.03 -12.48
C HIS A 192 6.99 16.15 -12.81
N TYR A 193 6.59 16.13 -14.07
CA TYR A 193 5.54 15.22 -14.54
C TYR A 193 6.11 13.81 -14.75
N PRO A 194 5.29 12.76 -14.52
CA PRO A 194 5.71 11.40 -14.83
C PRO A 194 5.97 11.24 -16.32
N LYS A 195 6.98 10.48 -16.66
CA LYS A 195 7.39 10.21 -18.03
C LYS A 195 7.01 8.79 -18.43
N ARG A 196 6.40 8.66 -19.59
CA ARG A 196 5.93 7.36 -20.09
C ARG A 196 7.08 6.38 -20.43
N GLU A 197 8.25 6.89 -20.76
CA GLU A 197 9.45 6.09 -21.01
C GLU A 197 10.05 5.48 -19.73
N TYR A 198 9.73 6.00 -18.55
CA TYR A 198 10.26 5.57 -17.27
C TYR A 198 9.42 4.44 -16.64
N SER A 199 10.09 3.57 -15.85
CA SER A 199 9.43 2.64 -14.94
C SER A 199 8.82 3.37 -13.73
N THR A 200 8.09 2.64 -12.90
CA THR A 200 7.56 3.18 -11.64
C THR A 200 8.67 3.73 -10.74
N ALA A 201 9.77 2.99 -10.56
CA ALA A 201 10.91 3.43 -9.74
C ALA A 201 11.61 4.65 -10.33
N GLU A 202 11.88 4.65 -11.63
CA GLU A 202 12.50 5.77 -12.34
C GLU A 202 11.64 7.05 -12.24
N ASN A 203 10.32 6.93 -12.36
CA ASN A 203 9.40 8.06 -12.20
C ASN A 203 9.42 8.61 -10.77
N ILE A 204 9.42 7.76 -9.74
CA ILE A 204 9.51 8.22 -8.35
C ILE A 204 10.79 9.03 -8.15
N LEU A 205 11.95 8.53 -8.59
CA LEU A 205 13.22 9.25 -8.44
C LEU A 205 13.22 10.58 -9.20
N SER A 206 12.82 10.55 -10.46
CA SER A 206 12.75 11.73 -11.32
C SER A 206 11.81 12.81 -10.76
N MET A 207 10.67 12.41 -10.19
CA MET A 207 9.69 13.36 -9.65
C MET A 207 10.05 13.90 -8.27
N LEU A 208 10.82 13.16 -7.47
CA LEU A 208 11.24 13.60 -6.13
C LEU A 208 12.44 14.53 -6.14
N ARG A 209 13.34 14.39 -7.11
CA ARG A 209 14.60 15.16 -7.17
C ARG A 209 14.41 16.49 -7.87
N LEU A 210 15.04 17.53 -7.36
CA LEU A 210 14.92 18.89 -7.90
C LEU A 210 15.37 19.00 -9.36
N ASP A 211 16.41 18.26 -9.73
CA ASP A 211 16.97 18.22 -11.09
C ASP A 211 16.38 17.09 -11.97
N GLY A 212 15.55 16.25 -11.39
CA GLY A 212 14.94 15.10 -12.07
C GLY A 212 15.92 14.00 -12.46
N SER A 213 17.18 14.05 -11.98
CA SER A 213 18.24 13.10 -12.35
C SER A 213 18.25 11.87 -11.44
N PHE A 214 18.70 10.73 -11.96
CA PHE A 214 18.96 9.50 -11.22
C PHE A 214 19.95 8.62 -12.00
N THR A 215 20.61 7.69 -11.30
CA THR A 215 21.44 6.66 -11.96
C THR A 215 20.65 5.35 -12.15
N GLU A 216 21.15 4.47 -13.00
CA GLU A 216 20.53 3.15 -13.20
C GLU A 216 20.58 2.32 -11.91
N GLU A 217 21.66 2.40 -11.13
CA GLU A 217 21.80 1.72 -9.84
C GLU A 217 20.78 2.20 -8.82
N GLU A 218 20.54 3.50 -8.74
CA GLU A 218 19.53 4.06 -7.84
C GLU A 218 18.12 3.63 -8.24
N ALA A 219 17.82 3.60 -9.54
CA ALA A 219 16.54 3.14 -10.04
C ALA A 219 16.35 1.64 -9.76
N HIS A 220 17.37 0.81 -9.97
CA HIS A 220 17.32 -0.61 -9.65
C HIS A 220 17.16 -0.84 -8.14
N LEU A 221 17.89 -0.14 -7.30
CA LEU A 221 17.75 -0.24 -5.84
C LEU A 221 16.33 0.09 -5.38
N LEU A 222 15.74 1.18 -5.89
CA LEU A 222 14.37 1.53 -5.55
C LEU A 222 13.37 0.51 -6.08
N ASP A 223 13.59 -0.05 -7.26
CA ASP A 223 12.75 -1.08 -7.86
C ASP A 223 12.73 -2.35 -6.98
N VAL A 224 13.89 -2.80 -6.52
CA VAL A 224 14.02 -3.89 -5.53
C VAL A 224 13.28 -3.52 -4.22
N MET A 225 13.45 -2.31 -3.71
CA MET A 225 12.73 -1.88 -2.50
C MET A 225 11.22 -1.91 -2.67
N LEU A 226 10.70 -1.49 -3.81
CA LEU A 226 9.26 -1.53 -4.12
C LEU A 226 8.76 -2.99 -4.19
N LEU A 227 9.54 -3.89 -4.82
CA LEU A 227 9.25 -5.31 -4.85
C LEU A 227 9.17 -5.90 -3.43
N LEU A 228 10.18 -5.62 -2.57
CA LEU A 228 10.23 -6.13 -1.19
C LEU A 228 9.06 -5.64 -0.31
N HIS A 229 8.48 -4.51 -0.64
CA HIS A 229 7.37 -3.89 0.12
C HIS A 229 6.00 -4.07 -0.54
N ALA A 230 5.90 -4.85 -1.62
CA ALA A 230 4.66 -4.94 -2.38
C ALA A 230 3.53 -5.64 -1.62
N ASP A 231 3.82 -6.65 -0.81
CA ASP A 231 2.84 -7.34 0.03
C ASP A 231 3.52 -7.91 1.29
N HIS A 232 2.80 -7.94 2.41
CA HIS A 232 3.24 -8.54 3.68
C HIS A 232 2.38 -9.77 4.04
N GLY A 233 1.41 -10.16 3.22
CA GLY A 233 0.44 -11.21 3.54
C GLY A 233 -0.69 -10.74 4.46
N GLY A 234 -1.48 -11.70 4.96
CA GLY A 234 -2.75 -11.46 5.65
C GLY A 234 -2.67 -10.93 7.08
N GLY A 235 -1.47 -10.72 7.64
CA GLY A 235 -1.29 -10.45 9.07
C GLY A 235 -1.24 -8.98 9.48
N THR A 236 -1.43 -8.03 8.56
CA THR A 236 -1.29 -6.60 8.83
C THR A 236 -2.61 -5.92 9.22
N ASN A 237 -2.51 -4.78 9.92
CA ASN A 237 -3.68 -3.96 10.25
C ASN A 237 -4.42 -3.46 9.00
N SER A 238 -3.71 -3.23 7.90
CA SER A 238 -4.30 -2.83 6.62
C SER A 238 -5.20 -3.91 6.04
N THR A 239 -4.79 -5.18 6.11
CA THR A 239 -5.63 -6.32 5.69
C THR A 239 -6.92 -6.39 6.52
N PHE A 240 -6.82 -6.22 7.85
CA PHE A 240 -8.00 -6.16 8.71
C PHE A 240 -8.93 -5.01 8.33
N ALA A 241 -8.39 -3.81 8.16
CA ALA A 241 -9.18 -2.64 7.78
C ALA A 241 -9.87 -2.87 6.43
N ASN A 242 -9.15 -3.42 5.46
CA ASN A 242 -9.69 -3.73 4.15
C ASN A 242 -10.85 -4.74 4.23
N VAL A 243 -10.66 -5.88 4.92
CA VAL A 243 -11.70 -6.92 5.05
C VAL A 243 -12.95 -6.37 5.76
N VAL A 244 -12.77 -5.59 6.84
CA VAL A 244 -13.91 -5.00 7.57
C VAL A 244 -14.66 -4.00 6.69
N VAL A 245 -13.95 -3.10 6.00
CA VAL A 245 -14.57 -2.05 5.19
C VAL A 245 -15.20 -2.64 3.93
N SER A 246 -14.50 -3.53 3.21
CA SER A 246 -15.04 -4.16 2.01
C SER A 246 -16.22 -5.10 2.28
N SER A 247 -16.36 -5.62 3.50
CA SER A 247 -17.51 -6.47 3.88
C SER A 247 -18.86 -5.74 3.89
N THR A 248 -18.84 -4.43 3.76
CA THR A 248 -20.04 -3.60 3.62
C THR A 248 -20.45 -3.34 2.17
N ASP A 249 -19.80 -4.02 1.22
CA ASP A 249 -19.96 -3.79 -0.23
C ASP A 249 -19.67 -2.33 -0.66
N THR A 250 -18.78 -1.65 0.07
CA THR A 250 -18.35 -0.29 -0.26
C THR A 250 -17.41 -0.26 -1.48
N ASP A 251 -17.18 0.94 -1.99
CA ASP A 251 -16.30 1.19 -3.12
C ASP A 251 -14.81 0.87 -2.83
N LEU A 252 -14.03 0.69 -3.89
CA LEU A 252 -12.62 0.36 -3.81
C LEU A 252 -11.79 1.49 -3.18
N TYR A 253 -12.13 2.75 -3.44
CA TYR A 253 -11.37 3.91 -2.93
C TYR A 253 -11.46 4.00 -1.42
N SER A 254 -12.66 3.80 -0.86
CA SER A 254 -12.88 3.73 0.59
C SER A 254 -12.12 2.58 1.23
N SER A 255 -12.11 1.40 0.61
CA SER A 255 -11.39 0.22 1.10
C SER A 255 -9.87 0.44 1.12
N ILE A 256 -9.28 0.97 0.04
CA ILE A 256 -7.85 1.26 -0.03
C ILE A 256 -7.48 2.41 0.93
N ALA A 257 -8.26 3.48 0.98
CA ALA A 257 -8.00 4.60 1.88
C ALA A 257 -8.00 4.17 3.35
N SER A 258 -8.94 3.31 3.77
CA SER A 258 -8.95 2.76 5.14
C SER A 258 -7.73 1.89 5.42
N SER A 259 -7.27 1.10 4.44
CA SER A 259 -6.06 0.28 4.54
C SER A 259 -4.81 1.14 4.72
N ILE A 260 -4.68 2.23 3.97
CA ILE A 260 -3.59 3.21 4.13
C ILE A 260 -3.65 3.86 5.52
N GLY A 261 -4.85 4.23 5.99
CA GLY A 261 -5.04 4.77 7.34
C GLY A 261 -4.60 3.80 8.43
N ALA A 262 -4.83 2.50 8.24
CA ALA A 262 -4.43 1.46 9.19
C ALA A 262 -2.90 1.20 9.19
N LEU A 263 -2.19 1.55 8.12
CA LEU A 263 -0.72 1.50 8.05
C LEU A 263 -0.03 2.70 8.71
N LYS A 264 -0.79 3.75 8.98
CA LYS A 264 -0.21 4.99 9.50
C LYS A 264 0.34 4.87 10.92
N GLY A 265 0.11 3.90 11.68
CA GLY A 265 0.57 3.67 13.06
C GLY A 265 1.66 4.60 13.62
N PRO A 266 1.94 4.61 14.93
CA PRO A 266 3.00 5.45 15.52
C PRO A 266 4.38 5.03 15.05
#